data_81b34ea286fd4d352b0b9d8b6431e3d0
#
_entry.id   81b34ea286fd4d352b0b9d8b6431e3d0
#
_cell.length_a   1.000
_cell.length_b   1.000
_cell.length_c   1.000
_cell.angle_alpha   90.00
_cell.angle_beta   90.00
_cell.angle_gamma   90.00
#
_symmetry.space_group_name_H-M   'P 1'
#
loop_
_entity.id
_entity.type
_entity.pdbx_description
1 polymer ?
#
loop_
_entity_poly.entity_id
_entity_poly.type
_entity_poly.pdbx_seq_one_letter_code
_entity_poly.pdbx_strand_id
1 'polypeptide(L)'
;VALSAPAAIAADDNKINQEWQQCVLAAVDSFPHNGGYYTGAKPNDTFKKTAWKGLHQAYKMSLADSRPVLDLQQAQPSFCSSATYCALIKALLLWDKDHKISREAWLFMKPFVGIVDIMNDKGYYQSDGEGFWGRMNGNGPAVAVTIHELKAGFNFTAFRGAKTEACKEEANERYLTDDEWRNHPIWQQAVPGDFMKIFWNRDDDSGAIIGDNGMKGDLQEHGHSVIFMGIDSEGYVTYWSSNGPGENPAEMGYSIGRCDKTRIQRVVFSRILYPEKFDNVKKMPPKHTNQYIYDLNGKKHSTTRELKKHTGIK
;
A
#
# COMPACT_ATOMS: atom_id res chain seq x y z
N VAL A 1 -9.76 -27.06 -9.77
CA VAL A 1 -9.97 -26.66 -8.36
C VAL A 1 -11.05 -25.62 -8.37
N ALA A 2 -12.22 -25.94 -7.81
CA ALA A 2 -13.31 -25.00 -7.71
C ALA A 2 -12.92 -23.88 -6.74
N LEU A 3 -12.87 -22.65 -7.25
CA LEU A 3 -12.76 -21.46 -6.42
C LEU A 3 -14.01 -21.40 -5.53
N SER A 4 -13.85 -21.59 -4.23
CA SER A 4 -14.94 -21.34 -3.30
C SER A 4 -15.31 -19.86 -3.39
N ALA A 5 -16.56 -19.58 -3.74
CA ALA A 5 -17.08 -18.22 -3.70
C ALA A 5 -16.84 -17.65 -2.29
N PRO A 6 -16.45 -16.37 -2.17
CA PRO A 6 -16.36 -15.73 -0.85
C PRO A 6 -17.73 -15.84 -0.18
N ALA A 7 -17.73 -16.14 1.12
CA ALA A 7 -18.96 -16.18 1.92
C ALA A 7 -19.75 -14.90 1.66
N ALA A 8 -21.05 -15.03 1.40
CA ALA A 8 -21.91 -13.88 1.15
C ALA A 8 -21.78 -12.90 2.31
N ILE A 9 -21.37 -11.68 2.00
CA ILE A 9 -21.25 -10.57 2.95
C ILE A 9 -22.67 -10.23 3.40
N ALA A 10 -22.90 -10.15 4.71
CA ALA A 10 -24.21 -9.78 5.24
C ALA A 10 -24.64 -8.38 4.76
N ALA A 11 -25.92 -8.11 4.66
CA ALA A 11 -26.43 -6.84 4.12
C ALA A 11 -25.92 -5.59 4.88
N ASP A 12 -25.65 -5.72 6.19
CA ASP A 12 -25.07 -4.65 7.00
C ASP A 12 -23.59 -4.41 6.69
N ASP A 13 -22.83 -5.46 6.36
CA ASP A 13 -21.43 -5.34 5.96
C ASP A 13 -21.29 -4.60 4.62
N ASN A 14 -22.22 -4.78 3.69
CA ASN A 14 -22.25 -4.04 2.43
C ASN A 14 -22.44 -2.53 2.62
N LYS A 15 -23.27 -2.12 3.56
CA LYS A 15 -23.52 -0.70 3.84
C LYS A 15 -22.29 -0.03 4.44
N ILE A 16 -21.65 -0.65 5.41
CA ILE A 16 -20.42 -0.14 6.04
C ILE A 16 -19.30 -0.07 5.00
N ASN A 17 -19.17 -1.09 4.15
CA ASN A 17 -18.18 -1.11 3.07
C ASN A 17 -18.38 0.04 2.07
N GLN A 18 -19.60 0.34 1.67
CA GLN A 18 -19.90 1.46 0.75
C GLN A 18 -19.56 2.81 1.38
N GLU A 19 -19.93 3.04 2.63
CA GLU A 19 -19.60 4.27 3.35
C GLU A 19 -18.08 4.44 3.46
N TRP A 20 -17.36 3.39 3.84
CA TRP A 20 -15.91 3.42 3.90
C TRP A 20 -15.28 3.71 2.53
N GLN A 21 -15.74 3.03 1.48
CA GLN A 21 -15.24 3.27 0.12
C GLN A 21 -15.43 4.73 -0.31
N GLN A 22 -16.59 5.30 -0.02
CA GLN A 22 -16.85 6.73 -0.28
C GLN A 22 -15.88 7.62 0.51
N CYS A 23 -15.56 7.28 1.76
CA CYS A 23 -14.56 8.01 2.54
C CYS A 23 -13.16 7.91 1.92
N VAL A 24 -12.77 6.73 1.40
CA VAL A 24 -11.47 6.57 0.71
C VAL A 24 -11.42 7.40 -0.56
N LEU A 25 -12.44 7.35 -1.41
CA LEU A 25 -12.50 8.12 -2.64
C LEU A 25 -12.52 9.62 -2.38
N ALA A 26 -13.32 10.08 -1.41
CA ALA A 26 -13.33 11.48 -0.97
C ALA A 26 -11.99 11.92 -0.37
N ALA A 27 -11.29 11.01 0.32
CA ALA A 27 -9.94 11.27 0.79
C ALA A 27 -9.01 11.52 -0.40
N VAL A 28 -9.00 10.62 -1.38
CA VAL A 28 -8.20 10.75 -2.62
C VAL A 28 -8.47 12.08 -3.33
N ASP A 29 -9.72 12.44 -3.51
CA ASP A 29 -10.13 13.69 -4.18
C ASP A 29 -9.68 14.96 -3.44
N SER A 30 -9.40 14.85 -2.14
CA SER A 30 -8.93 15.98 -1.32
C SER A 30 -7.44 16.24 -1.39
N PHE A 31 -6.67 15.38 -2.07
CA PHE A 31 -5.23 15.55 -2.21
C PHE A 31 -4.88 16.65 -3.23
N PRO A 32 -3.81 17.40 -2.98
CA PRO A 32 -3.25 18.26 -4.02
C PRO A 32 -2.75 17.42 -5.19
N HIS A 33 -2.76 17.99 -6.38
CA HIS A 33 -2.19 17.30 -7.54
C HIS A 33 -0.66 17.47 -7.58
N ASN A 34 0.02 16.44 -8.06
CA ASN A 34 1.47 16.42 -8.27
C ASN A 34 2.28 16.59 -6.96
N GLY A 35 3.10 17.58 -6.84
CA GLY A 35 3.89 17.89 -5.65
C GLY A 35 5.23 17.15 -5.54
N GLY A 36 5.60 16.41 -6.58
CA GLY A 36 6.87 15.70 -6.69
C GLY A 36 6.83 14.29 -6.10
N TYR A 37 7.61 13.41 -6.72
CA TYR A 37 7.82 12.03 -6.26
C TYR A 37 9.25 11.81 -5.81
N TYR A 38 9.44 11.15 -4.68
CA TYR A 38 10.78 10.88 -4.21
C TYR A 38 10.88 9.61 -3.34
N THR A 39 11.66 8.64 -3.80
CA THR A 39 12.02 7.43 -3.04
C THR A 39 13.51 7.36 -2.72
N GLY A 40 14.28 8.32 -3.21
CA GLY A 40 15.73 8.27 -3.22
C GLY A 40 16.37 8.15 -1.85
N ALA A 41 17.54 7.55 -1.84
CA ALA A 41 18.32 7.26 -0.65
C ALA A 41 19.77 7.78 -0.73
N LYS A 42 20.03 8.75 -1.60
CA LYS A 42 21.40 9.28 -1.72
C LYS A 42 21.74 10.16 -0.53
N PRO A 43 22.93 10.02 0.05
CA PRO A 43 23.47 10.97 1.03
C PRO A 43 23.40 12.40 0.45
N ASN A 44 23.13 13.38 1.29
CA ASN A 44 23.05 14.79 0.94
C ASN A 44 21.91 15.20 -0.01
N ASP A 45 20.95 14.33 -0.25
CA ASP A 45 19.79 14.66 -1.05
C ASP A 45 18.75 15.41 -0.17
N THR A 46 18.67 16.72 -0.37
CA THR A 46 17.74 17.60 0.34
C THR A 46 16.27 17.23 0.10
N PHE A 47 15.99 16.63 -1.03
CA PHE A 47 14.66 16.23 -1.42
C PHE A 47 14.14 15.08 -0.53
N LYS A 48 14.98 14.07 -0.28
CA LYS A 48 14.63 12.94 0.60
C LYS A 48 14.37 13.39 2.03
N LYS A 49 15.22 14.28 2.53
CA LYS A 49 15.04 14.91 3.83
C LYS A 49 13.68 15.58 3.92
N THR A 50 13.29 16.30 2.85
CA THR A 50 12.03 17.02 2.79
C THR A 50 10.83 16.06 2.78
N ALA A 51 10.88 14.95 2.01
CA ALA A 51 9.76 13.98 1.94
C ALA A 51 9.47 13.32 3.30
N TRP A 52 10.49 12.83 3.99
CA TRP A 52 10.31 12.20 5.30
C TRP A 52 9.89 13.20 6.38
N LYS A 53 10.54 14.34 6.40
CA LYS A 53 10.21 15.42 7.32
C LYS A 53 8.80 15.95 7.05
N GLY A 54 8.45 16.12 5.77
CA GLY A 54 7.12 16.54 5.36
C GLY A 54 6.04 15.56 5.82
N LEU A 55 6.23 14.26 5.64
CA LEU A 55 5.30 13.25 6.13
C LEU A 55 5.15 13.29 7.65
N HIS A 56 6.25 13.46 8.39
CA HIS A 56 6.20 13.61 9.85
C HIS A 56 5.42 14.85 10.27
N GLN A 57 5.67 15.97 9.61
CA GLN A 57 5.06 17.27 9.93
C GLN A 57 3.60 17.38 9.46
N ALA A 58 3.21 16.56 8.47
CA ALA A 58 1.84 16.52 7.97
C ALA A 58 0.84 16.04 9.02
N TYR A 59 1.26 15.14 9.90
CA TYR A 59 0.41 14.58 10.96
C TYR A 59 0.54 15.38 12.24
N LYS A 60 -0.40 16.27 12.50
CA LYS A 60 -0.40 17.18 13.67
C LYS A 60 -1.44 16.74 14.67
N MET A 61 -1.01 16.53 15.91
CA MET A 61 -1.91 16.23 17.02
C MET A 61 -1.37 16.87 18.30
N SER A 62 -2.12 17.82 18.85
CA SER A 62 -1.79 18.43 20.12
C SER A 62 -2.29 17.62 21.31
N LEU A 63 -1.86 17.99 22.52
CA LEU A 63 -2.33 17.36 23.75
C LEU A 63 -3.84 17.57 24.00
N ALA A 64 -4.38 18.66 23.46
CA ALA A 64 -5.79 19.01 23.62
C ALA A 64 -6.71 18.35 22.57
N ASP A 65 -6.13 17.86 21.45
CA ASP A 65 -6.91 17.34 20.35
C ASP A 65 -7.31 15.88 20.59
N SER A 66 -8.56 15.56 20.26
CA SER A 66 -9.04 14.18 20.23
C SER A 66 -8.65 13.45 18.93
N ARG A 67 -8.45 14.19 17.84
CA ARG A 67 -8.10 13.68 16.50
C ARG A 67 -6.97 14.53 15.89
N PRO A 68 -6.16 13.93 14.98
CA PRO A 68 -5.12 14.68 14.28
C PRO A 68 -5.70 15.60 13.19
N VAL A 69 -4.90 16.61 12.86
CA VAL A 69 -5.03 17.33 11.59
C VAL A 69 -3.99 16.76 10.63
N LEU A 70 -4.41 16.43 9.42
CA LEU A 70 -3.52 15.96 8.36
C LEU A 70 -3.37 17.07 7.31
N ASP A 71 -2.15 17.62 7.24
CA ASP A 71 -1.77 18.68 6.31
C ASP A 71 -1.11 18.06 5.07
N LEU A 72 -1.91 17.82 4.03
CA LEU A 72 -1.47 17.14 2.83
C LEU A 72 -0.45 17.96 2.01
N GLN A 73 -0.40 19.26 2.17
CA GLN A 73 0.62 20.12 1.54
C GLN A 73 2.00 19.86 2.14
N GLN A 74 2.08 19.64 3.46
CA GLN A 74 3.34 19.28 4.12
C GLN A 74 3.84 17.89 3.73
N ALA A 75 2.97 16.98 3.31
CA ALA A 75 3.34 15.62 2.92
C ALA A 75 3.96 15.54 1.51
N GLN A 76 4.32 16.65 0.93
CA GLN A 76 5.00 16.75 -0.37
C GLN A 76 6.47 17.16 -0.20
N PRO A 77 7.39 16.68 -1.06
CA PRO A 77 7.21 15.62 -2.06
C PRO A 77 6.86 14.28 -1.38
N SER A 78 6.28 13.36 -2.13
CA SER A 78 5.74 12.12 -1.58
C SER A 78 6.27 10.88 -2.29
N PHE A 79 5.95 9.72 -1.77
CA PHE A 79 6.21 8.42 -2.39
C PHE A 79 4.99 7.52 -2.17
N CYS A 80 4.89 6.44 -2.93
CA CYS A 80 3.66 5.65 -3.01
C CYS A 80 3.09 5.24 -1.64
N SER A 81 3.92 4.75 -0.74
CA SER A 81 3.46 4.31 0.57
C SER A 81 3.16 5.46 1.54
N SER A 82 3.79 6.63 1.39
CA SER A 82 3.37 7.81 2.14
C SER A 82 2.01 8.32 1.67
N ALA A 83 1.75 8.25 0.37
CA ALA A 83 0.46 8.63 -0.20
C ALA A 83 -0.67 7.72 0.31
N THR A 84 -0.49 6.40 0.23
CA THR A 84 -1.50 5.44 0.72
C THR A 84 -1.70 5.51 2.23
N TYR A 85 -0.63 5.76 3.01
CA TYR A 85 -0.75 6.04 4.44
C TYR A 85 -1.60 7.29 4.69
N CYS A 86 -1.28 8.42 4.04
CA CYS A 86 -2.05 9.65 4.19
C CYS A 86 -3.51 9.48 3.73
N ALA A 87 -3.75 8.72 2.66
CA ALA A 87 -5.10 8.40 2.19
C ALA A 87 -5.89 7.61 3.24
N LEU A 88 -5.28 6.60 3.89
CA LEU A 88 -5.93 5.88 4.98
C LEU A 88 -6.25 6.81 6.16
N ILE A 89 -5.30 7.59 6.64
CA ILE A 89 -5.52 8.51 7.76
C ILE A 89 -6.63 9.51 7.41
N LYS A 90 -6.61 10.06 6.19
CA LYS A 90 -7.65 11.00 5.74
C LYS A 90 -9.02 10.33 5.65
N ALA A 91 -9.09 9.11 5.12
CA ALA A 91 -10.34 8.35 5.06
C ALA A 91 -10.89 8.02 6.45
N LEU A 92 -10.02 7.61 7.39
CA LEU A 92 -10.41 7.40 8.79
C LEU A 92 -10.94 8.69 9.44
N LEU A 93 -10.32 9.84 9.18
CA LEU A 93 -10.80 11.14 9.69
C LEU A 93 -12.16 11.52 9.10
N LEU A 94 -12.42 11.21 7.83
CA LEU A 94 -13.72 11.45 7.20
C LEU A 94 -14.81 10.51 7.72
N TRP A 95 -14.44 9.28 8.01
CA TRP A 95 -15.35 8.26 8.53
C TRP A 95 -15.65 8.46 10.03
N ASP A 96 -14.63 8.80 10.83
CA ASP A 96 -14.70 8.89 12.30
C ASP A 96 -15.40 10.17 12.81
N LYS A 97 -16.57 10.48 12.26
CA LYS A 97 -17.35 11.68 12.66
C LYS A 97 -17.82 11.58 14.09
N ASP A 98 -18.13 10.38 14.55
CA ASP A 98 -18.68 10.11 15.89
C ASP A 98 -17.61 9.78 16.94
N HIS A 99 -16.32 10.01 16.63
CA HIS A 99 -15.19 9.78 17.54
C HIS A 99 -15.11 8.33 18.08
N LYS A 100 -15.31 7.35 17.20
CA LYS A 100 -15.19 5.92 17.51
C LYS A 100 -13.74 5.47 17.68
N ILE A 101 -12.79 6.25 17.12
CA ILE A 101 -11.35 6.01 17.26
C ILE A 101 -10.84 6.88 18.40
N SER A 102 -10.28 6.24 19.43
CA SER A 102 -9.77 6.92 20.61
C SER A 102 -8.53 7.78 20.31
N ARG A 103 -8.30 8.75 21.17
CA ARG A 103 -7.12 9.62 21.10
C ARG A 103 -5.82 8.80 21.15
N GLU A 104 -5.77 7.74 21.96
CA GLU A 104 -4.62 6.86 22.07
C GLU A 104 -4.33 6.16 20.74
N ALA A 105 -5.37 5.68 20.06
CA ALA A 105 -5.22 5.08 18.73
C ALA A 105 -4.71 6.09 17.70
N TRP A 106 -5.22 7.32 17.71
CA TRP A 106 -4.71 8.38 16.85
C TRP A 106 -3.25 8.71 17.16
N LEU A 107 -2.85 8.77 18.42
CA LEU A 107 -1.45 8.97 18.80
C LEU A 107 -0.55 7.84 18.31
N PHE A 108 -1.03 6.61 18.33
CA PHE A 108 -0.32 5.45 17.83
C PHE A 108 -0.16 5.49 16.30
N MET A 109 -1.15 6.02 15.59
CA MET A 109 -1.14 6.09 14.12
C MET A 109 -0.21 7.17 13.53
N LYS A 110 0.60 7.85 14.33
CA LYS A 110 1.66 8.74 13.83
C LYS A 110 2.57 7.99 12.85
N PRO A 111 3.06 8.66 11.80
CA PRO A 111 3.90 8.00 10.80
C PRO A 111 5.22 7.50 11.37
N PHE A 112 5.81 8.23 12.32
CA PHE A 112 7.09 7.93 12.96
C PHE A 112 7.00 8.09 14.47
N VAL A 113 7.83 7.33 15.20
CA VAL A 113 7.85 7.34 16.67
C VAL A 113 8.79 8.42 17.22
N GLY A 114 9.79 8.84 16.46
CA GLY A 114 10.80 9.79 16.88
C GLY A 114 11.10 10.89 15.87
N ILE A 115 12.21 11.58 16.06
CA ILE A 115 12.67 12.68 15.22
C ILE A 115 13.27 12.14 13.92
N VAL A 116 12.76 12.62 12.79
CA VAL A 116 13.17 12.17 11.44
C VAL A 116 14.46 12.86 10.95
N ASP A 117 15.05 13.70 11.76
CA ASP A 117 16.18 14.56 11.37
C ASP A 117 17.58 13.96 11.61
N ILE A 118 17.67 12.75 12.14
CA ILE A 118 18.95 12.11 12.45
C ILE A 118 19.46 11.36 11.23
N MET A 119 20.63 11.75 10.73
CA MET A 119 21.37 10.98 9.72
C MET A 119 22.22 9.91 10.43
N ASN A 120 22.13 8.66 9.99
CA ASN A 120 23.05 7.64 10.44
C ASN A 120 24.42 7.80 9.76
N ASP A 121 25.42 7.05 10.24
CA ASP A 121 26.82 7.08 9.75
C ASP A 121 26.97 6.79 8.25
N LYS A 122 25.94 6.23 7.62
CA LYS A 122 25.89 5.96 6.17
C LYS A 122 25.21 7.07 5.39
N GLY A 123 24.84 8.17 6.01
CA GLY A 123 24.18 9.30 5.38
C GLY A 123 22.69 9.08 5.08
N TYR A 124 22.06 8.08 5.70
CA TYR A 124 20.63 7.87 5.59
C TYR A 124 19.91 8.52 6.77
N TYR A 125 18.75 9.13 6.49
CA TYR A 125 17.89 9.57 7.56
C TYR A 125 17.35 8.37 8.34
N GLN A 126 17.54 8.43 9.63
CA GLN A 126 17.05 7.45 10.57
C GLN A 126 15.94 8.11 11.40
N SER A 127 14.76 7.56 11.42
CA SER A 127 13.80 7.80 12.48
C SER A 127 14.17 6.89 13.66
N ASP A 128 13.86 7.30 14.89
CA ASP A 128 13.99 6.42 16.06
C ASP A 128 13.08 5.21 15.99
N GLY A 129 12.29 5.13 14.98
CA GLY A 129 11.41 4.06 14.59
C GLY A 129 10.37 4.56 13.61
N GLU A 130 10.15 3.73 12.62
CA GLU A 130 8.96 3.87 11.81
C GLU A 130 7.76 3.71 12.73
N GLY A 131 6.81 4.60 12.71
CA GLY A 131 5.57 4.46 13.41
C GLY A 131 4.57 3.64 12.62
N PHE A 132 3.34 4.06 12.60
CA PHE A 132 2.27 3.37 11.91
C PHE A 132 2.47 3.32 10.39
N TRP A 133 3.14 4.32 9.80
CA TRP A 133 3.52 4.25 8.40
C TRP A 133 4.36 3.01 8.08
N GLY A 134 5.32 2.66 8.92
CA GLY A 134 6.15 1.46 8.73
C GLY A 134 5.34 0.17 8.76
N ARG A 135 4.35 0.07 9.67
CA ARG A 135 3.43 -1.07 9.70
C ARG A 135 2.62 -1.21 8.43
N MET A 136 2.16 -0.10 7.90
CA MET A 136 1.33 -0.08 6.71
C MET A 136 2.10 -0.20 5.43
N ASN A 137 3.32 0.22 5.46
CA ASN A 137 4.06 0.29 4.24
C ASN A 137 4.73 -1.00 3.95
N GLY A 138 5.51 -1.51 4.72
CA GLY A 138 6.42 -2.58 4.36
C GLY A 138 6.77 -2.63 2.87
N ASN A 139 7.98 -2.89 2.60
CA ASN A 139 8.29 -3.54 1.35
C ASN A 139 7.52 -4.85 1.41
N GLY A 140 6.46 -5.01 0.66
CA GLY A 140 5.62 -6.19 0.75
C GLY A 140 4.14 -5.87 0.55
N PRO A 141 3.23 -6.55 1.23
CA PRO A 141 1.81 -6.45 0.96
C PRO A 141 1.15 -5.17 1.48
N ALA A 142 1.92 -4.14 1.79
CA ALA A 142 1.43 -2.85 2.24
C ALA A 142 0.46 -2.97 3.44
N VAL A 143 -0.74 -2.41 3.33
CA VAL A 143 -1.72 -2.38 4.40
C VAL A 143 -2.28 -3.77 4.78
N ALA A 144 -2.09 -4.79 3.95
CA ALA A 144 -2.72 -6.11 4.11
C ALA A 144 -2.42 -6.78 5.46
N VAL A 145 -1.17 -6.67 5.93
CA VAL A 145 -0.79 -7.22 7.25
C VAL A 145 -1.55 -6.53 8.36
N THR A 146 -1.60 -5.21 8.33
CA THR A 146 -2.31 -4.41 9.36
C THR A 146 -3.82 -4.71 9.37
N ILE A 147 -4.45 -4.83 8.19
CA ILE A 147 -5.87 -5.19 8.09
C ILE A 147 -6.13 -6.57 8.70
N HIS A 148 -5.25 -7.53 8.44
CA HIS A 148 -5.36 -8.86 9.02
C HIS A 148 -5.18 -8.85 10.53
N GLU A 149 -4.13 -8.20 11.04
CA GLU A 149 -3.85 -8.11 12.47
C GLU A 149 -5.00 -7.43 13.25
N LEU A 150 -5.57 -6.38 12.69
CA LEU A 150 -6.70 -5.66 13.29
C LEU A 150 -8.05 -6.34 13.09
N LYS A 151 -8.12 -7.32 12.19
CA LYS A 151 -9.40 -7.89 11.71
C LYS A 151 -10.33 -6.79 11.15
N ALA A 152 -9.74 -5.82 10.46
CA ALA A 152 -10.44 -4.67 9.94
C ALA A 152 -11.10 -4.91 8.57
N GLY A 153 -10.91 -6.11 8.00
CA GLY A 153 -11.43 -6.48 6.70
C GLY A 153 -10.79 -7.77 6.21
N PHE A 154 -10.61 -7.88 4.91
CA PHE A 154 -9.99 -9.06 4.30
C PHE A 154 -9.05 -8.69 3.17
N ASN A 155 -8.15 -9.61 2.85
CA ASN A 155 -7.17 -9.49 1.79
C ASN A 155 -7.36 -10.61 0.77
N PHE A 156 -7.07 -10.31 -0.49
CA PHE A 156 -7.08 -11.27 -1.57
C PHE A 156 -5.96 -10.97 -2.56
N THR A 157 -5.48 -11.99 -3.26
CA THR A 157 -4.30 -11.88 -4.11
C THR A 157 -4.45 -12.73 -5.36
N ALA A 158 -3.77 -12.33 -6.40
CA ALA A 158 -3.49 -13.18 -7.54
C ALA A 158 -2.02 -13.03 -7.96
N PHE A 159 -1.45 -14.13 -8.40
CA PHE A 159 -0.12 -14.22 -8.94
C PHE A 159 -0.18 -14.75 -10.36
N ARG A 160 0.47 -14.08 -11.28
CA ARG A 160 0.47 -14.47 -12.70
C ARG A 160 1.21 -15.77 -12.96
N GLY A 161 2.01 -16.23 -12.00
CA GLY A 161 2.89 -17.36 -12.12
C GLY A 161 4.30 -16.98 -12.58
N ALA A 162 5.16 -17.95 -12.76
CA ALA A 162 6.54 -17.74 -13.17
C ALA A 162 6.87 -18.53 -14.43
N LYS A 163 7.67 -17.96 -15.34
CA LYS A 163 8.11 -18.61 -16.57
C LYS A 163 9.27 -19.58 -16.33
N THR A 164 10.07 -19.35 -15.31
CA THR A 164 11.24 -20.18 -14.99
C THR A 164 11.01 -21.03 -13.76
N GLU A 165 11.58 -22.23 -13.72
CA GLU A 165 11.49 -23.14 -12.57
C GLU A 165 12.04 -22.49 -11.29
N ALA A 166 13.07 -21.65 -11.42
CA ALA A 166 13.69 -20.97 -10.28
C ALA A 166 12.75 -19.97 -9.57
N CYS A 167 11.72 -19.51 -10.27
CA CYS A 167 10.76 -18.51 -9.76
C CYS A 167 9.41 -19.12 -9.43
N LYS A 168 9.20 -20.42 -9.69
CA LYS A 168 7.97 -21.12 -9.33
C LYS A 168 7.85 -21.28 -7.81
N GLU A 169 6.71 -20.93 -7.30
CA GLU A 169 6.39 -21.16 -5.88
C GLU A 169 5.91 -22.58 -5.62
N GLU A 170 5.30 -23.21 -6.62
CA GLU A 170 4.78 -24.58 -6.56
C GLU A 170 5.13 -25.35 -7.84
N ALA A 171 5.33 -26.66 -7.71
CA ALA A 171 5.79 -27.52 -8.80
C ALA A 171 4.86 -27.54 -10.03
N ASN A 172 3.57 -27.29 -9.84
CA ASN A 172 2.56 -27.27 -10.91
C ASN A 172 2.15 -25.87 -11.33
N GLU A 173 2.85 -24.86 -10.83
CA GLU A 173 2.57 -23.48 -11.19
C GLU A 173 2.90 -23.24 -12.66
N ARG A 174 1.94 -22.65 -13.38
CA ARG A 174 2.17 -22.18 -14.75
C ARG A 174 2.03 -20.69 -14.83
N TYR A 175 2.72 -20.11 -15.76
CA TYR A 175 2.57 -18.71 -16.12
C TYR A 175 1.29 -18.51 -16.92
N LEU A 176 0.42 -17.60 -16.46
CA LEU A 176 -0.80 -17.25 -17.18
C LEU A 176 -0.47 -16.41 -18.41
N THR A 177 -1.10 -16.73 -19.53
CA THR A 177 -1.03 -15.91 -20.75
C THR A 177 -1.57 -14.51 -20.49
N ASP A 178 -1.31 -13.58 -21.39
CA ASP A 178 -1.81 -12.22 -21.29
C ASP A 178 -3.34 -12.19 -21.21
N ASP A 179 -4.00 -12.98 -22.04
CA ASP A 179 -5.48 -13.04 -22.07
C ASP A 179 -6.04 -13.65 -20.79
N GLU A 180 -5.45 -14.73 -20.28
CA GLU A 180 -5.86 -15.33 -19.00
C GLU A 180 -5.66 -14.35 -17.85
N TRP A 181 -4.56 -13.61 -17.85
CA TRP A 181 -4.29 -12.63 -16.80
C TRP A 181 -5.18 -11.41 -16.90
N ARG A 182 -5.41 -10.86 -18.12
CA ARG A 182 -6.35 -9.75 -18.31
C ARG A 182 -7.77 -10.09 -17.88
N ASN A 183 -8.18 -11.36 -18.06
CA ASN A 183 -9.50 -11.85 -17.70
C ASN A 183 -9.55 -12.54 -16.32
N HIS A 184 -8.48 -12.47 -15.54
CA HIS A 184 -8.44 -13.13 -14.23
C HIS A 184 -9.52 -12.55 -13.29
N PRO A 185 -10.28 -13.42 -12.55
CA PRO A 185 -11.41 -12.98 -11.70
C PRO A 185 -11.03 -11.94 -10.64
N ILE A 186 -9.77 -11.85 -10.25
CA ILE A 186 -9.27 -10.89 -9.28
C ILE A 186 -9.65 -9.44 -9.66
N TRP A 187 -9.63 -9.12 -10.95
CA TRP A 187 -9.93 -7.78 -11.44
C TRP A 187 -11.42 -7.42 -11.34
N GLN A 188 -12.30 -8.43 -11.32
CA GLN A 188 -13.75 -8.25 -11.12
C GLN A 188 -14.11 -8.20 -9.63
N GLN A 189 -13.30 -8.83 -8.77
CA GLN A 189 -13.50 -8.83 -7.33
C GLN A 189 -13.11 -7.48 -6.70
N ALA A 190 -12.13 -6.80 -7.27
CA ALA A 190 -11.67 -5.50 -6.78
C ALA A 190 -12.70 -4.40 -7.04
N VAL A 191 -12.83 -3.48 -6.10
CA VAL A 191 -13.72 -2.33 -6.20
C VAL A 191 -12.96 -1.03 -5.93
N PRO A 192 -13.37 0.11 -6.54
CA PRO A 192 -12.76 1.40 -6.26
C PRO A 192 -12.70 1.69 -4.74
N GLY A 193 -11.55 2.16 -4.27
CA GLY A 193 -11.30 2.37 -2.84
C GLY A 193 -10.60 1.21 -2.12
N ASP A 194 -10.44 0.04 -2.76
CA ASP A 194 -9.57 -1.01 -2.22
C ASP A 194 -8.10 -0.53 -2.22
N PHE A 195 -7.40 -0.79 -1.14
CA PHE A 195 -5.95 -0.62 -1.12
C PHE A 195 -5.32 -1.73 -1.94
N MET A 196 -4.37 -1.38 -2.79
CA MET A 196 -3.75 -2.32 -3.69
C MET A 196 -2.22 -2.23 -3.61
N LYS A 197 -1.57 -3.37 -3.53
CA LYS A 197 -0.14 -3.49 -3.75
C LYS A 197 0.10 -4.14 -5.09
N ILE A 198 0.86 -3.46 -5.94
CA ILE A 198 1.31 -3.95 -7.23
C ILE A 198 2.74 -4.45 -7.09
N PHE A 199 2.99 -5.68 -7.56
CA PHE A 199 4.33 -6.19 -7.81
C PHE A 199 4.50 -6.23 -9.32
N TRP A 200 5.45 -5.44 -9.82
CA TRP A 200 5.64 -5.29 -11.25
C TRP A 200 6.25 -6.53 -11.88
N ASN A 201 5.84 -6.80 -13.10
CA ASN A 201 6.53 -7.73 -13.99
C ASN A 201 7.79 -7.02 -14.52
N ARG A 202 8.98 -7.49 -14.13
CA ARG A 202 10.25 -6.83 -14.44
C ARG A 202 11.15 -7.71 -15.28
N ASP A 203 11.89 -7.07 -16.17
CA ASP A 203 13.05 -7.66 -16.83
C ASP A 203 14.23 -7.68 -15.85
N ASP A 204 14.88 -8.84 -15.73
CA ASP A 204 15.92 -9.01 -14.71
C ASP A 204 17.24 -8.36 -15.07
N ASP A 205 17.55 -8.28 -16.34
CA ASP A 205 18.83 -7.75 -16.81
C ASP A 205 18.81 -6.21 -16.76
N SER A 206 17.69 -5.61 -17.15
CA SER A 206 17.52 -4.16 -17.18
C SER A 206 16.75 -3.58 -15.97
N GLY A 207 16.03 -4.42 -15.21
CA GLY A 207 15.10 -4.00 -14.16
C GLY A 207 13.87 -3.24 -14.69
N ALA A 208 13.71 -3.15 -16.01
CA ALA A 208 12.59 -2.46 -16.63
C ALA A 208 11.27 -3.18 -16.37
N ILE A 209 10.19 -2.41 -16.20
CA ILE A 209 8.84 -2.99 -16.12
C ILE A 209 8.42 -3.39 -17.53
N ILE A 210 8.08 -4.67 -17.67
CA ILE A 210 7.70 -5.26 -18.95
C ILE A 210 6.31 -5.87 -18.87
N GLY A 211 5.65 -5.96 -20.05
CA GLY A 211 4.34 -6.59 -20.16
C GLY A 211 4.45 -8.11 -19.99
N ASP A 212 5.17 -8.76 -20.86
CA ASP A 212 5.04 -10.20 -21.15
C ASP A 212 6.25 -11.06 -20.75
N ASN A 213 7.41 -10.51 -20.48
CA ASN A 213 8.56 -11.34 -20.17
C ASN A 213 8.53 -11.79 -18.71
N GLY A 214 8.72 -13.06 -18.50
CA GLY A 214 8.77 -13.65 -17.19
C GLY A 214 9.87 -13.04 -16.36
N MET A 215 9.70 -13.18 -15.09
CA MET A 215 10.75 -12.88 -14.16
C MET A 215 11.87 -13.89 -14.27
N LYS A 216 13.07 -13.41 -14.20
CA LYS A 216 14.20 -14.17 -13.72
C LYS A 216 14.49 -13.71 -12.29
N GLY A 217 13.76 -14.23 -11.34
CA GLY A 217 14.16 -14.30 -9.95
C GLY A 217 14.03 -13.04 -9.09
N ASP A 218 13.54 -11.92 -9.56
CA ASP A 218 13.53 -10.73 -8.72
C ASP A 218 12.15 -10.06 -8.56
N LEU A 219 11.24 -10.78 -7.91
CA LEU A 219 10.11 -10.12 -7.25
C LEU A 219 10.66 -9.32 -6.08
N GLN A 220 11.22 -8.17 -6.38
CA GLN A 220 11.50 -7.24 -5.31
C GLN A 220 10.16 -6.88 -4.67
N GLU A 221 10.09 -7.01 -3.36
CA GLU A 221 8.99 -6.52 -2.55
C GLU A 221 8.77 -5.00 -2.73
N HIS A 222 9.63 -4.37 -3.49
CA HIS A 222 9.55 -3.01 -3.99
C HIS A 222 8.55 -2.89 -5.15
N GLY A 223 7.30 -3.04 -4.85
CA GLY A 223 6.25 -2.76 -5.79
C GLY A 223 5.72 -1.33 -5.67
N HIS A 224 4.46 -1.16 -5.96
CA HIS A 224 3.77 0.11 -5.87
C HIS A 224 2.56 0.00 -4.95
N SER A 225 2.47 0.87 -3.94
CA SER A 225 1.33 0.94 -3.04
C SER A 225 0.36 1.99 -3.56
N VAL A 226 -0.89 1.60 -3.81
CA VAL A 226 -1.87 2.44 -4.50
C VAL A 226 -3.28 2.25 -3.94
N ILE A 227 -4.20 3.12 -4.31
CA ILE A 227 -5.64 2.93 -4.16
C ILE A 227 -6.18 2.53 -5.54
N PHE A 228 -6.88 1.42 -5.61
CA PHE A 228 -7.53 0.97 -6.83
C PHE A 228 -8.71 1.88 -7.17
N MET A 229 -8.73 2.40 -8.40
CA MET A 229 -9.77 3.31 -8.88
C MET A 229 -10.72 2.66 -9.89
N GLY A 230 -10.37 1.49 -10.40
CA GLY A 230 -11.20 0.73 -11.34
C GLY A 230 -10.42 0.19 -12.53
N ILE A 231 -11.19 -0.34 -13.47
CA ILE A 231 -10.72 -0.73 -14.81
C ILE A 231 -11.39 0.20 -15.79
N ASP A 232 -10.60 0.84 -16.63
CA ASP A 232 -11.16 1.76 -17.64
C ASP A 232 -11.79 1.03 -18.84
N SER A 233 -12.37 1.79 -19.75
CA SER A 233 -13.06 1.26 -20.94
C SER A 233 -12.13 0.50 -21.90
N GLU A 234 -10.83 0.71 -21.83
CA GLU A 234 -9.82 0.00 -22.60
C GLU A 234 -9.26 -1.23 -21.88
N GLY A 235 -9.74 -1.49 -20.65
CA GLY A 235 -9.34 -2.65 -19.84
C GLY A 235 -8.07 -2.46 -18.99
N TYR A 236 -7.56 -1.25 -18.91
CA TYR A 236 -6.38 -0.94 -18.06
C TYR A 236 -6.78 -0.74 -16.60
N VAL A 237 -5.86 -1.09 -15.71
CA VAL A 237 -5.99 -0.77 -14.29
C VAL A 237 -5.74 0.71 -14.09
N THR A 238 -6.69 1.39 -13.46
CA THR A 238 -6.53 2.76 -12.98
C THR A 238 -6.35 2.76 -11.47
N TYR A 239 -5.44 3.57 -10.98
CA TYR A 239 -5.11 3.65 -9.56
C TYR A 239 -4.66 5.04 -9.19
N TRP A 240 -4.82 5.42 -7.93
CA TRP A 240 -4.28 6.64 -7.37
C TRP A 240 -3.11 6.33 -6.43
N SER A 241 -2.09 7.17 -6.49
CA SER A 241 -0.93 7.12 -5.58
C SER A 241 -0.09 8.38 -5.71
N SER A 242 1.07 8.39 -5.07
CA SER A 242 2.19 9.22 -5.50
C SER A 242 2.95 8.45 -6.57
N ASN A 243 2.90 8.92 -7.80
CA ASN A 243 3.44 8.27 -8.99
C ASN A 243 4.76 8.93 -9.44
N GLY A 244 5.69 8.11 -9.92
CA GLY A 244 6.99 8.52 -10.44
C GLY A 244 8.01 7.37 -10.38
N PRO A 245 9.26 7.57 -10.84
CA PRO A 245 9.66 8.69 -11.69
C PRO A 245 9.05 8.58 -13.09
N GLY A 246 8.59 9.70 -13.63
CA GLY A 246 8.11 9.86 -14.99
C GLY A 246 9.04 10.75 -15.83
N GLU A 247 8.75 10.89 -17.10
CA GLU A 247 9.51 11.76 -18.00
C GLU A 247 9.35 13.25 -17.64
N ASN A 248 8.21 13.62 -17.10
CA ASN A 248 7.90 14.98 -16.68
C ASN A 248 7.85 15.09 -15.15
N PRO A 249 8.84 15.72 -14.50
CA PRO A 249 8.84 15.93 -13.06
C PRO A 249 7.61 16.69 -12.52
N ALA A 250 6.99 17.53 -13.34
CA ALA A 250 5.79 18.27 -12.94
C ALA A 250 4.55 17.39 -12.78
N GLU A 251 4.55 16.20 -13.37
CA GLU A 251 3.46 15.22 -13.25
C GLU A 251 3.69 14.19 -12.14
N MET A 252 4.88 14.23 -11.51
CA MET A 252 5.20 13.31 -10.43
C MET A 252 4.53 13.73 -9.12
N GLY A 253 4.16 12.74 -8.32
CA GLY A 253 3.50 12.93 -7.04
C GLY A 253 2.07 12.41 -7.05
N TYR A 254 1.19 13.06 -6.33
CA TYR A 254 -0.21 12.63 -6.19
C TYR A 254 -0.97 12.73 -7.52
N SER A 255 -1.31 11.59 -8.07
CA SER A 255 -1.97 11.53 -9.39
C SER A 255 -2.66 10.18 -9.62
N ILE A 256 -3.52 10.15 -10.63
CA ILE A 256 -4.05 8.89 -11.17
C ILE A 256 -3.00 8.29 -12.09
N GLY A 257 -2.64 7.04 -11.83
CA GLY A 257 -1.83 6.21 -12.71
C GLY A 257 -2.70 5.24 -13.51
N ARG A 258 -2.12 4.74 -14.59
CA ARG A 258 -2.75 3.79 -15.50
C ARG A 258 -1.74 2.75 -15.95
N CYS A 259 -2.09 1.47 -15.93
CA CYS A 259 -1.22 0.43 -16.48
C CYS A 259 -2.00 -0.75 -17.07
N ASP A 260 -1.41 -1.40 -18.09
CA ASP A 260 -1.89 -2.68 -18.57
C ASP A 260 -1.71 -3.73 -17.46
N LYS A 261 -2.70 -4.61 -17.29
CA LYS A 261 -2.67 -5.72 -16.33
C LYS A 261 -1.45 -6.62 -16.52
N THR A 262 -0.96 -6.77 -17.74
CA THR A 262 0.21 -7.61 -18.06
C THR A 262 1.52 -7.09 -17.48
N ARG A 263 1.57 -5.80 -17.11
CA ARG A 263 2.71 -5.22 -16.38
C ARG A 263 2.74 -5.57 -14.90
N ILE A 264 1.69 -6.24 -14.42
CA ILE A 264 1.54 -6.64 -13.02
C ILE A 264 1.80 -8.13 -12.91
N GLN A 265 2.78 -8.51 -12.10
CA GLN A 265 3.12 -9.91 -11.84
C GLN A 265 2.28 -10.51 -10.71
N ARG A 266 2.13 -9.76 -9.63
CA ARG A 266 1.29 -10.09 -8.49
C ARG A 266 0.53 -8.85 -8.06
N VAL A 267 -0.67 -9.06 -7.58
CA VAL A 267 -1.46 -8.02 -6.94
C VAL A 267 -1.96 -8.52 -5.59
N VAL A 268 -1.94 -7.66 -4.59
CA VAL A 268 -2.61 -7.87 -3.30
C VAL A 268 -3.60 -6.75 -3.10
N PHE A 269 -4.87 -7.11 -2.96
CA PHE A 269 -5.93 -6.19 -2.58
C PHE A 269 -6.25 -6.31 -1.11
N SER A 270 -6.60 -5.21 -0.52
CA SER A 270 -6.95 -5.09 0.89
C SER A 270 -8.21 -4.26 1.02
N ARG A 271 -9.30 -4.88 1.47
CA ARG A 271 -10.59 -4.24 1.66
C ARG A 271 -10.90 -4.06 3.13
N ILE A 272 -11.11 -2.83 3.55
CA ILE A 272 -11.52 -2.49 4.90
C ILE A 272 -13.05 -2.55 4.98
N LEU A 273 -13.55 -3.37 5.92
CA LEU A 273 -14.98 -3.51 6.21
C LEU A 273 -15.35 -2.86 7.54
N TYR A 274 -14.41 -2.84 8.47
CA TYR A 274 -14.62 -2.47 9.87
C TYR A 274 -13.60 -1.38 10.27
N PRO A 275 -13.76 -0.13 9.81
CA PRO A 275 -12.81 0.94 10.10
C PRO A 275 -12.70 1.26 11.59
N GLU A 276 -13.73 0.97 12.42
CA GLU A 276 -13.67 1.10 13.89
C GLU A 276 -12.60 0.20 14.52
N LYS A 277 -12.18 -0.88 13.84
CA LYS A 277 -11.11 -1.76 14.33
C LYS A 277 -9.76 -1.08 14.38
N PHE A 278 -9.59 0.03 13.68
CA PHE A 278 -8.38 0.84 13.83
C PHE A 278 -8.19 1.43 15.23
N ASP A 279 -9.22 1.48 16.06
CA ASP A 279 -9.06 1.80 17.48
C ASP A 279 -8.19 0.78 18.22
N ASN A 280 -8.09 -0.44 17.74
CA ASN A 280 -7.26 -1.49 18.34
C ASN A 280 -5.75 -1.33 18.07
N VAL A 281 -5.31 -0.39 17.22
CA VAL A 281 -3.86 -0.16 16.99
C VAL A 281 -3.13 0.17 18.28
N LYS A 282 -3.78 0.80 19.24
CA LYS A 282 -3.25 1.11 20.58
C LYS A 282 -2.83 -0.13 21.39
N LYS A 283 -3.33 -1.31 21.03
CA LYS A 283 -2.98 -2.60 21.65
C LYS A 283 -1.81 -3.28 20.97
N MET A 284 -1.35 -2.76 19.84
CA MET A 284 -0.20 -3.29 19.12
C MET A 284 1.10 -2.88 19.81
N PRO A 285 2.19 -3.66 19.65
CA PRO A 285 3.50 -3.23 20.11
C PRO A 285 3.86 -1.84 19.52
N PRO A 286 4.45 -0.93 20.31
CA PRO A 286 4.73 0.45 19.88
C PRO A 286 5.70 0.55 18.70
N LYS A 287 6.50 -0.47 18.44
CA LYS A 287 7.39 -0.55 17.27
C LYS A 287 6.75 -1.36 16.15
N HIS A 288 6.76 -0.95 15.18
CA HIS A 288 6.56 -0.53 13.85
C HIS A 288 6.93 -1.51 12.76
N THR A 289 7.64 -2.51 12.95
CA THR A 289 7.92 -3.52 11.94
C THR A 289 7.07 -4.72 12.24
N ASN A 290 6.15 -5.06 11.35
CA ASN A 290 5.43 -6.30 11.48
C ASN A 290 6.36 -7.49 11.18
N GLN A 291 6.01 -8.68 11.65
CA GLN A 291 6.83 -9.88 11.50
C GLN A 291 7.11 -10.22 10.04
N TYR A 292 6.17 -9.90 9.15
CA TYR A 292 6.35 -10.11 7.71
C TYR A 292 7.58 -9.37 7.16
N ILE A 293 7.80 -8.13 7.57
CA ILE A 293 8.95 -7.33 7.11
C ILE A 293 10.26 -7.90 7.65
N TYR A 294 10.27 -8.36 8.89
CA TYR A 294 11.45 -9.03 9.45
C TYR A 294 11.76 -10.33 8.73
N ASP A 295 10.73 -11.15 8.48
CA ASP A 295 10.90 -12.43 7.79
C ASP A 295 11.40 -12.24 6.35
N LEU A 296 11.06 -11.10 5.73
CA LEU A 296 11.50 -10.74 4.38
C LEU A 296 12.83 -9.98 4.33
N ASN A 297 13.36 -9.60 5.47
CA ASN A 297 14.62 -8.85 5.51
C ASN A 297 15.74 -9.65 4.83
N GLY A 298 16.27 -9.11 3.74
CA GLY A 298 17.26 -9.76 2.89
C GLY A 298 16.70 -10.73 1.82
N LYS A 299 15.40 -10.96 1.77
CA LYS A 299 14.78 -11.68 0.66
C LYS A 299 14.40 -10.71 -0.47
N LYS A 300 14.43 -11.23 -1.69
CA LYS A 300 14.05 -10.45 -2.87
C LYS A 300 12.53 -10.41 -3.07
N HIS A 301 11.82 -11.47 -2.69
CA HIS A 301 10.36 -11.55 -2.77
C HIS A 301 9.77 -12.47 -1.71
N SER A 302 8.47 -12.35 -1.49
CA SER A 302 7.67 -13.29 -0.72
C SER A 302 6.97 -14.29 -1.63
N THR A 303 6.83 -15.51 -1.15
CA THR A 303 5.97 -16.50 -1.78
C THR A 303 4.50 -16.26 -1.42
N THR A 304 3.57 -16.82 -2.19
CA THR A 304 2.14 -16.82 -1.84
C THR A 304 1.89 -17.45 -0.47
N ARG A 305 2.67 -18.46 -0.07
CA ARG A 305 2.59 -19.06 1.26
C ARG A 305 2.96 -18.08 2.38
N GLU A 306 4.02 -17.31 2.18
CA GLU A 306 4.44 -16.27 3.15
C GLU A 306 3.41 -15.15 3.24
N LEU A 307 2.87 -14.71 2.10
CA LEU A 307 1.76 -13.74 2.07
C LEU A 307 0.56 -14.23 2.89
N LYS A 308 0.12 -15.46 2.61
CA LYS A 308 -1.04 -16.07 3.32
C LYS A 308 -0.84 -16.11 4.83
N LYS A 309 0.36 -16.48 5.28
CA LYS A 309 0.71 -16.56 6.71
C LYS A 309 0.48 -15.24 7.44
N HIS A 310 0.82 -14.11 6.81
CA HIS A 310 0.82 -12.80 7.47
C HIS A 310 -0.38 -11.93 7.11
N THR A 311 -1.11 -12.27 6.08
CA THR A 311 -2.21 -11.43 5.57
C THR A 311 -3.58 -12.09 5.68
N GLY A 312 -3.64 -13.34 6.16
CA GLY A 312 -4.89 -14.07 6.28
C GLY A 312 -5.57 -14.39 4.95
N ILE A 313 -4.87 -14.26 3.83
CA ILE A 313 -5.36 -14.67 2.52
C ILE A 313 -5.52 -16.20 2.52
N LYS A 314 -6.69 -16.66 2.09
CA LYS A 314 -7.06 -18.09 2.05
C LYS A 314 -6.58 -18.78 0.75
#